data_7caa1a4b41a7a272cfd1f68026620c05
#
_entry.id   7caa1a4b41a7a272cfd1f68026620c05
#
_cell.length_a   1.000
_cell.length_b   1.000
_cell.length_c   1.000
_cell.angle_alpha   90.00
_cell.angle_beta   90.00
_cell.angle_gamma   90.00
#
_symmetry.space_group_name_H-M   'P 1'
#
loop_
_entity.id
_entity.type
_entity.pdbx_description
1 polymer ?
#
loop_
_entity_poly.entity_id
_entity_poly.type
_entity_poly.pdbx_seq_one_letter_code
_entity_poly.pdbx_strand_id
1 'polypeptide(L)'
;VDLAYFFFRELEKQVNREYDIEIPKYEDGVTLDIKEHLSNIIQLLKEKDPSKGLLVVVDEVSDFLQAKEEYKIKRDFQFLRVVAQVCQDEDIVLAISMQEDIYSSPRLANIAADEARIGQRFQNIIIRREAVKKVISQRIVPKSKEQKLKIETELNPFIKKIETVANNQEEYIDLFPFTPDLLDLFHELPYFEKRGIIQFAQSELKHVVAKTFPYFFTFDRIYDLLANNPNNRNLEGVYDLVKVVNIVKEKIVANLERKYHDDAFKIIKGLAVYSLWSNGENGATAKELAQKLMIIHPNDTFEAHVRVAQIVKKVRDATDGFYLKVVKDDQTGNDYFKFDPAIDGQDPEERIDNEINAVGGNEDKQEDVVFDQLKEI
;
A
#
# COMPACT_ATOMS: atom_id res chain seq x y z
N VAL A 1 13.19 -25.77 -17.97
CA VAL A 1 14.56 -25.42 -17.58
C VAL A 1 14.56 -25.32 -16.07
N ASP A 2 15.57 -25.88 -15.39
CA ASP A 2 15.71 -25.85 -13.94
C ASP A 2 16.57 -24.67 -13.44
N LEU A 3 16.55 -24.42 -12.12
CA LEU A 3 17.31 -23.35 -11.50
C LEU A 3 18.83 -23.59 -11.64
N ALA A 4 19.24 -24.85 -11.57
CA ALA A 4 20.64 -25.23 -11.71
C ALA A 4 21.22 -24.83 -13.08
N TYR A 5 20.46 -25.01 -14.15
CA TYR A 5 20.86 -24.62 -15.49
C TYR A 5 21.12 -23.11 -15.61
N PHE A 6 20.19 -22.27 -15.12
CA PHE A 6 20.39 -20.83 -15.13
C PHE A 6 21.56 -20.40 -14.26
N PHE A 7 21.66 -20.99 -13.08
CA PHE A 7 22.73 -20.70 -12.14
C PHE A 7 24.12 -20.95 -12.76
N PHE A 8 24.36 -22.14 -13.27
CA PHE A 8 25.66 -22.49 -13.83
C PHE A 8 25.94 -21.76 -15.15
N ARG A 9 24.97 -21.58 -15.99
CA ARG A 9 25.11 -20.82 -17.24
C ARG A 9 25.54 -19.37 -17.00
N GLU A 10 24.94 -18.69 -16.04
CA GLU A 10 25.34 -17.30 -15.72
C GLU A 10 26.68 -17.27 -14.99
N LEU A 11 26.94 -18.24 -14.12
CA LEU A 11 28.24 -18.37 -13.45
C LEU A 11 29.38 -18.59 -14.47
N GLU A 12 29.23 -19.53 -15.38
CA GLU A 12 30.17 -19.80 -16.49
C GLU A 12 30.43 -18.53 -17.29
N LYS A 13 29.40 -17.86 -17.72
CA LYS A 13 29.49 -16.64 -18.52
C LYS A 13 30.20 -15.50 -17.80
N GLN A 14 29.91 -15.29 -16.52
CA GLN A 14 30.55 -14.22 -15.73
C GLN A 14 32.02 -14.56 -15.39
N VAL A 15 32.33 -15.79 -14.99
CA VAL A 15 33.69 -16.20 -14.65
C VAL A 15 34.58 -16.19 -15.89
N ASN A 16 34.08 -16.65 -17.03
CA ASN A 16 34.81 -16.57 -18.29
C ASN A 16 35.11 -15.10 -18.67
N ARG A 17 34.10 -14.22 -18.58
CA ARG A 17 34.26 -12.80 -18.93
C ARG A 17 35.26 -12.06 -18.02
N GLU A 18 35.18 -12.29 -16.71
CA GLU A 18 35.93 -11.48 -15.72
C GLU A 18 37.36 -12.05 -15.48
N TYR A 19 37.53 -13.36 -15.62
CA TYR A 19 38.80 -14.04 -15.24
C TYR A 19 39.46 -14.81 -16.37
N ASP A 20 38.81 -14.88 -17.54
CA ASP A 20 39.30 -15.69 -18.67
C ASP A 20 39.54 -17.16 -18.26
N ILE A 21 38.57 -17.72 -17.51
CA ILE A 21 38.59 -19.13 -17.05
C ILE A 21 37.48 -19.87 -17.79
N GLU A 22 37.83 -20.93 -18.50
CA GLU A 22 36.87 -21.87 -19.05
C GLU A 22 36.41 -22.84 -17.96
N ILE A 23 35.12 -22.75 -17.61
CA ILE A 23 34.46 -23.67 -16.69
C ILE A 23 33.81 -24.80 -17.52
N PRO A 24 33.80 -26.07 -17.04
CA PRO A 24 33.02 -27.12 -17.65
C PRO A 24 31.54 -26.75 -17.78
N LYS A 25 30.95 -26.91 -18.99
CA LYS A 25 29.57 -26.53 -19.24
C LYS A 25 28.62 -27.42 -18.48
N TYR A 26 27.63 -26.78 -17.86
CA TYR A 26 26.47 -27.47 -17.29
C TYR A 26 25.47 -27.78 -18.41
N GLU A 27 25.22 -29.07 -18.65
CA GLU A 27 24.21 -29.51 -19.62
C GLU A 27 22.93 -29.97 -18.90
N ASP A 28 21.76 -29.48 -19.33
CA ASP A 28 20.48 -29.88 -18.75
C ASP A 28 20.25 -31.38 -18.99
N GLY A 29 19.97 -32.12 -17.90
CA GLY A 29 19.74 -33.56 -17.92
C GLY A 29 20.96 -34.42 -17.65
N VAL A 30 22.16 -33.86 -17.50
CA VAL A 30 23.34 -34.60 -17.03
C VAL A 30 23.35 -34.65 -15.52
N THR A 31 23.52 -35.83 -14.95
CA THR A 31 23.69 -36.02 -13.50
C THR A 31 25.10 -35.57 -13.10
N LEU A 32 25.24 -34.26 -12.89
CA LEU A 32 26.50 -33.68 -12.40
C LEU A 32 26.48 -33.66 -10.86
N ASP A 33 27.60 -34.00 -10.24
CA ASP A 33 27.79 -33.72 -8.83
C ASP A 33 27.94 -32.20 -8.64
N ILE A 34 26.85 -31.56 -8.25
CA ILE A 34 26.75 -30.08 -8.05
C ILE A 34 27.82 -29.62 -7.05
N LYS A 35 28.09 -30.42 -6.00
CA LYS A 35 29.09 -30.08 -4.99
C LYS A 35 30.49 -30.07 -5.59
N GLU A 36 30.85 -31.11 -6.27
CA GLU A 36 32.16 -31.24 -6.92
C GLU A 36 32.36 -30.16 -7.97
N HIS A 37 31.32 -29.88 -8.77
CA HIS A 37 31.41 -28.87 -9.82
C HIS A 37 31.62 -27.45 -9.25
N LEU A 38 30.90 -27.07 -8.18
CA LEU A 38 31.10 -25.78 -7.50
C LEU A 38 32.45 -25.68 -6.84
N SER A 39 32.94 -26.74 -6.15
CA SER A 39 34.25 -26.76 -5.54
C SER A 39 35.36 -26.59 -6.57
N ASN A 40 35.26 -27.24 -7.74
CA ASN A 40 36.18 -27.05 -8.83
C ASN A 40 36.23 -25.62 -9.37
N ILE A 41 35.07 -24.97 -9.50
CA ILE A 41 34.99 -23.55 -9.92
C ILE A 41 35.70 -22.65 -8.91
N ILE A 42 35.43 -22.87 -7.61
CA ILE A 42 36.08 -22.09 -6.55
C ILE A 42 37.59 -22.30 -6.54
N GLN A 43 38.03 -23.53 -6.73
CA GLN A 43 39.47 -23.82 -6.83
C GLN A 43 40.09 -23.05 -7.99
N LEU A 44 39.51 -23.08 -9.18
CA LEU A 44 40.00 -22.34 -10.34
C LEU A 44 40.06 -20.83 -10.10
N LEU A 45 39.03 -20.26 -9.41
CA LEU A 45 39.04 -18.86 -9.02
C LEU A 45 40.17 -18.53 -8.04
N LYS A 46 40.39 -19.39 -7.02
CA LYS A 46 41.44 -19.21 -6.02
C LYS A 46 42.85 -19.36 -6.61
N GLU A 47 43.02 -20.17 -7.65
CA GLU A 47 44.30 -20.26 -8.38
C GLU A 47 44.65 -18.95 -9.08
N LYS A 48 43.64 -18.17 -9.54
CA LYS A 48 43.84 -16.85 -10.15
C LYS A 48 44.00 -15.74 -9.11
N ASP A 49 43.21 -15.78 -8.04
CA ASP A 49 43.27 -14.80 -6.94
C ASP A 49 42.83 -15.44 -5.62
N PRO A 50 43.83 -15.89 -4.79
CA PRO A 50 43.53 -16.58 -3.52
C PRO A 50 42.74 -15.75 -2.49
N SER A 51 42.65 -14.43 -2.67
CA SER A 51 41.96 -13.52 -1.73
C SER A 51 40.45 -13.38 -2.01
N LYS A 52 39.95 -13.94 -3.10
CA LYS A 52 38.57 -13.77 -3.54
C LYS A 52 37.71 -14.98 -3.22
N GLY A 53 36.48 -14.69 -2.85
CA GLY A 53 35.35 -15.63 -2.77
C GLY A 53 34.32 -15.35 -3.85
N LEU A 54 33.30 -16.19 -3.92
CA LEU A 54 32.19 -16.07 -4.86
C LEU A 54 30.94 -15.59 -4.13
N LEU A 55 30.37 -14.49 -4.58
CA LEU A 55 29.00 -14.05 -4.18
C LEU A 55 28.04 -14.33 -5.32
N VAL A 56 27.05 -15.18 -5.07
CA VAL A 56 25.96 -15.45 -6.00
C VAL A 56 24.68 -14.83 -5.49
N VAL A 57 24.05 -14.05 -6.33
CA VAL A 57 22.75 -13.41 -6.03
C VAL A 57 21.70 -13.95 -6.99
N VAL A 58 20.64 -14.54 -6.42
CA VAL A 58 19.49 -15.05 -7.19
C VAL A 58 18.27 -14.26 -6.79
N ASP A 59 17.75 -13.47 -7.72
CA ASP A 59 16.59 -12.60 -7.49
C ASP A 59 15.29 -13.27 -7.92
N GLU A 60 14.18 -12.95 -7.24
CA GLU A 60 12.81 -13.37 -7.55
C GLU A 60 12.59 -14.90 -7.62
N VAL A 61 13.23 -15.64 -6.73
CA VAL A 61 13.15 -17.12 -6.71
C VAL A 61 11.73 -17.62 -6.47
N SER A 62 10.90 -16.90 -5.68
CA SER A 62 9.49 -17.26 -5.44
C SER A 62 8.68 -17.31 -6.75
N ASP A 63 8.81 -16.30 -7.60
CA ASP A 63 8.08 -16.21 -8.86
C ASP A 63 8.51 -17.31 -9.85
N PHE A 64 9.82 -17.55 -9.89
CA PHE A 64 10.38 -18.61 -10.72
C PHE A 64 9.88 -20.01 -10.30
N LEU A 65 9.71 -20.25 -8.99
CA LEU A 65 9.21 -21.53 -8.47
C LEU A 65 7.70 -21.67 -8.68
N GLN A 66 6.91 -20.60 -8.47
CA GLN A 66 5.45 -20.64 -8.61
C GLN A 66 4.99 -20.99 -10.03
N ALA A 67 5.76 -20.62 -11.05
CA ALA A 67 5.47 -20.92 -12.44
C ALA A 67 5.69 -22.40 -12.84
N LYS A 68 6.19 -23.27 -11.93
CA LYS A 68 6.63 -24.64 -12.24
C LYS A 68 5.70 -25.71 -11.71
N GLU A 69 5.83 -26.90 -12.28
CA GLU A 69 5.21 -28.11 -11.77
C GLU A 69 5.91 -28.60 -10.48
N GLU A 70 5.16 -29.26 -9.59
CA GLU A 70 5.62 -29.63 -8.24
C GLU A 70 6.95 -30.42 -8.24
N TYR A 71 7.11 -31.37 -9.15
CA TYR A 71 8.34 -32.18 -9.20
C TYR A 71 9.57 -31.35 -9.61
N LYS A 72 9.39 -30.31 -10.43
CA LYS A 72 10.46 -29.37 -10.80
C LYS A 72 10.83 -28.46 -9.62
N ILE A 73 9.82 -28.04 -8.85
CA ILE A 73 10.04 -27.25 -7.64
C ILE A 73 10.87 -28.04 -6.62
N LYS A 74 10.53 -29.32 -6.39
CA LYS A 74 11.31 -30.22 -5.51
C LYS A 74 12.76 -30.34 -5.95
N ARG A 75 12.99 -30.47 -7.25
CA ARG A 75 14.37 -30.54 -7.82
C ARG A 75 15.14 -29.23 -7.60
N ASP A 76 14.50 -28.08 -7.81
CA ASP A 76 15.12 -26.78 -7.58
C ASP A 76 15.44 -26.56 -6.08
N PHE A 77 14.57 -26.99 -5.17
CA PHE A 77 14.85 -26.96 -3.73
C PHE A 77 16.02 -27.87 -3.34
N GLN A 78 16.11 -29.06 -3.94
CA GLN A 78 17.25 -29.94 -3.73
C GLN A 78 18.56 -29.30 -4.20
N PHE A 79 18.53 -28.63 -5.35
CA PHE A 79 19.65 -27.86 -5.86
C PHE A 79 20.07 -26.77 -4.86
N LEU A 80 19.15 -25.93 -4.40
CA LEU A 80 19.44 -24.87 -3.43
C LEU A 80 20.01 -25.44 -2.11
N ARG A 81 19.53 -26.59 -1.67
CA ARG A 81 20.06 -27.29 -0.49
C ARG A 81 21.51 -27.68 -0.67
N VAL A 82 21.89 -28.23 -1.84
CA VAL A 82 23.28 -28.64 -2.14
C VAL A 82 24.15 -27.39 -2.20
N VAL A 83 23.71 -26.32 -2.90
CA VAL A 83 24.50 -25.08 -2.97
C VAL A 83 24.70 -24.48 -1.56
N ALA A 84 23.64 -24.44 -0.74
CA ALA A 84 23.75 -23.96 0.64
C ALA A 84 24.72 -24.82 1.49
N GLN A 85 24.84 -26.11 1.21
CA GLN A 85 25.83 -26.96 1.86
C GLN A 85 27.26 -26.61 1.41
N VAL A 86 27.46 -26.36 0.13
CA VAL A 86 28.76 -25.95 -0.40
C VAL A 86 29.20 -24.59 0.18
N CYS A 87 28.25 -23.66 0.38
CA CYS A 87 28.51 -22.38 1.02
C CYS A 87 29.02 -22.49 2.48
N GLN A 88 28.81 -23.63 3.16
CA GLN A 88 29.34 -23.85 4.51
C GLN A 88 30.82 -24.36 4.48
N ASP A 89 31.18 -25.02 3.41
CA ASP A 89 32.47 -25.67 3.26
C ASP A 89 33.48 -24.82 2.46
N GLU A 90 32.98 -23.93 1.61
CA GLU A 90 33.77 -23.15 0.63
C GLU A 90 33.50 -21.63 0.78
N ASP A 91 34.37 -20.79 0.20
CA ASP A 91 34.25 -19.35 0.18
C ASP A 91 33.17 -18.86 -0.83
N ILE A 92 31.97 -19.35 -0.66
CA ILE A 92 30.78 -18.96 -1.43
C ILE A 92 29.75 -18.34 -0.49
N VAL A 93 29.15 -17.23 -0.90
CA VAL A 93 27.97 -16.65 -0.29
C VAL A 93 26.83 -16.70 -1.30
N LEU A 94 25.71 -17.30 -0.93
CA LEU A 94 24.48 -17.32 -1.71
C LEU A 94 23.45 -16.38 -1.07
N ALA A 95 23.06 -15.35 -1.79
CA ALA A 95 21.95 -14.46 -1.42
C ALA A 95 20.76 -14.73 -2.34
N ILE A 96 19.62 -15.02 -1.74
CA ILE A 96 18.36 -15.28 -2.47
C ILE A 96 17.35 -14.21 -2.07
N SER A 97 16.74 -13.54 -3.04
CA SER A 97 15.59 -12.68 -2.78
C SER A 97 14.28 -13.39 -3.16
N MET A 98 13.23 -13.11 -2.36
CA MET A 98 11.90 -13.63 -2.56
C MET A 98 10.88 -12.53 -2.23
N GLN A 99 9.82 -12.42 -3.00
CA GLN A 99 8.74 -11.47 -2.73
C GLN A 99 7.76 -12.03 -1.70
N GLU A 100 7.52 -13.32 -1.73
CA GLU A 100 6.69 -14.04 -0.78
C GLU A 100 7.55 -15.02 0.03
N ASP A 101 7.22 -15.16 1.31
CA ASP A 101 7.78 -16.23 2.10
C ASP A 101 7.31 -17.57 1.52
N ILE A 102 8.27 -18.44 1.20
CA ILE A 102 8.00 -19.78 0.66
C ILE A 102 7.00 -20.55 1.55
N TYR A 103 7.04 -20.31 2.87
CA TYR A 103 6.16 -20.94 3.84
C TYR A 103 4.75 -20.32 3.91
N SER A 104 4.56 -19.13 3.37
CA SER A 104 3.25 -18.44 3.34
C SER A 104 2.41 -18.83 2.12
N SER A 105 3.03 -19.32 1.04
CA SER A 105 2.31 -19.83 -0.12
C SER A 105 1.81 -21.26 0.13
N PRO A 106 0.48 -21.55 0.12
CA PRO A 106 -0.03 -22.90 0.39
C PRO A 106 0.57 -23.97 -0.51
N ARG A 107 0.89 -23.62 -1.75
CA ARG A 107 1.49 -24.54 -2.73
C ARG A 107 2.97 -24.81 -2.43
N LEU A 108 3.73 -23.80 -2.07
CA LEU A 108 5.15 -23.92 -1.78
C LEU A 108 5.38 -24.45 -0.35
N ALA A 109 4.52 -24.11 0.61
CA ALA A 109 4.62 -24.55 2.00
C ALA A 109 4.59 -26.07 2.14
N ASN A 110 3.71 -26.75 1.41
CA ASN A 110 3.63 -28.21 1.43
C ASN A 110 4.93 -28.86 0.90
N ILE A 111 5.52 -28.29 -0.15
CA ILE A 111 6.78 -28.79 -0.74
C ILE A 111 7.95 -28.43 0.19
N ALA A 112 7.95 -27.23 0.75
CA ALA A 112 8.99 -26.75 1.66
C ALA A 112 8.96 -27.49 3.02
N ALA A 113 7.80 -27.97 3.47
CA ALA A 113 7.67 -28.79 4.69
C ALA A 113 8.40 -30.15 4.54
N ASP A 114 8.32 -30.77 3.35
CA ASP A 114 9.06 -31.99 3.04
C ASP A 114 10.58 -31.71 2.99
N GLU A 115 10.97 -30.46 2.68
CA GLU A 115 12.35 -29.98 2.57
C GLU A 115 12.72 -29.05 3.77
N ALA A 116 12.09 -29.20 4.93
CA ALA A 116 12.26 -28.33 6.13
C ALA A 116 13.72 -28.10 6.57
N ARG A 117 14.66 -28.89 6.08
CA ARG A 117 16.10 -28.73 6.32
C ARG A 117 16.73 -27.58 5.52
N ILE A 118 16.03 -27.04 4.50
CA ILE A 118 16.54 -25.92 3.69
C ILE A 118 16.54 -24.64 4.52
N GLY A 119 15.41 -24.32 5.16
CA GLY A 119 15.27 -23.10 5.94
C GLY A 119 16.27 -22.95 7.10
N GLN A 120 16.76 -24.07 7.63
CA GLN A 120 17.76 -24.08 8.72
C GLN A 120 19.17 -23.68 8.24
N ARG A 121 19.42 -23.71 6.94
CA ARG A 121 20.74 -23.36 6.34
C ARG A 121 20.82 -21.92 5.85
N PHE A 122 19.69 -21.22 5.78
CA PHE A 122 19.61 -19.83 5.36
C PHE A 122 19.33 -18.92 6.54
N GLN A 123 20.02 -17.79 6.58
CA GLN A 123 19.67 -16.70 7.46
C GLN A 123 18.58 -15.85 6.79
N ASN A 124 17.38 -15.85 7.35
CA ASN A 124 16.28 -15.06 6.82
C ASN A 124 16.41 -13.59 7.23
N ILE A 125 16.45 -12.71 6.24
CA ILE A 125 16.44 -11.26 6.42
C ILE A 125 15.09 -10.76 5.88
N ILE A 126 14.19 -10.40 6.79
CA ILE A 126 12.86 -9.89 6.43
C ILE A 126 12.92 -8.36 6.36
N ILE A 127 12.61 -7.82 5.18
CA ILE A 127 12.45 -6.38 5.00
C ILE A 127 11.06 -6.02 5.49
N ARG A 128 10.98 -5.42 6.69
CA ARG A 128 9.73 -5.01 7.33
C ARG A 128 9.25 -3.65 6.80
N ARG A 129 8.00 -3.28 7.12
CA ARG A 129 7.38 -1.99 6.74
C ARG A 129 8.22 -0.78 7.18
N GLU A 130 8.78 -0.83 8.38
CA GLU A 130 9.64 0.23 8.93
C GLU A 130 10.90 0.43 8.06
N ALA A 131 11.40 -0.63 7.46
CA ALA A 131 12.53 -0.54 6.53
C ALA A 131 12.15 0.24 5.26
N VAL A 132 10.92 0.12 4.76
CA VAL A 132 10.44 0.90 3.60
C VAL A 132 10.33 2.38 3.95
N LYS A 133 9.76 2.74 5.10
CA LYS A 133 9.72 4.12 5.59
C LYS A 133 11.13 4.69 5.71
N LYS A 134 12.09 3.91 6.21
CA LYS A 134 13.50 4.29 6.29
C LYS A 134 14.13 4.50 4.91
N VAL A 135 13.83 3.65 3.93
CA VAL A 135 14.29 3.84 2.54
C VAL A 135 13.72 5.12 1.97
N ILE A 136 12.44 5.39 2.16
CA ILE A 136 11.80 6.63 1.70
C ILE A 136 12.47 7.84 2.33
N SER A 137 12.59 7.89 3.67
CA SER A 137 13.18 9.03 4.39
C SER A 137 14.65 9.28 4.03
N GLN A 138 15.45 8.21 3.85
CA GLN A 138 16.89 8.34 3.63
C GLN A 138 17.32 8.39 2.17
N ARG A 139 16.54 7.80 1.24
CA ARG A 139 16.92 7.67 -0.17
C ARG A 139 16.04 8.49 -1.11
N ILE A 140 14.75 8.62 -0.82
CA ILE A 140 13.80 9.32 -1.68
C ILE A 140 13.65 10.78 -1.27
N VAL A 141 13.53 11.05 0.02
CA VAL A 141 13.36 12.41 0.57
C VAL A 141 14.40 12.74 1.66
N PRO A 142 15.72 12.55 1.37
CA PRO A 142 16.74 12.89 2.36
C PRO A 142 16.69 14.38 2.69
N LYS A 143 16.91 14.73 3.96
CA LYS A 143 16.83 16.11 4.46
C LYS A 143 18.07 16.52 5.22
N SER A 144 18.51 17.75 4.97
CA SER A 144 19.51 18.41 5.81
C SER A 144 18.93 18.79 7.19
N LYS A 145 19.79 19.09 8.16
CA LYS A 145 19.35 19.58 9.46
C LYS A 145 18.51 20.86 9.36
N GLU A 146 18.87 21.77 8.46
CA GLU A 146 18.14 23.01 8.22
C GLU A 146 16.75 22.76 7.64
N GLN A 147 16.64 21.81 6.70
CA GLN A 147 15.36 21.42 6.13
C GLN A 147 14.44 20.78 7.17
N LYS A 148 14.97 19.91 8.05
CA LYS A 148 14.22 19.33 9.17
C LYS A 148 13.68 20.41 10.11
N LEU A 149 14.51 21.38 10.49
CA LEU A 149 14.10 22.50 11.37
C LEU A 149 12.99 23.36 10.72
N LYS A 150 13.10 23.62 9.40
CA LYS A 150 12.05 24.34 8.69
C LYS A 150 10.74 23.57 8.65
N ILE A 151 10.79 22.25 8.38
CA ILE A 151 9.61 21.40 8.39
C ILE A 151 8.99 21.37 9.78
N GLU A 152 9.78 21.21 10.84
CA GLU A 152 9.33 21.23 12.22
C GLU A 152 8.59 22.53 12.55
N THR A 153 9.12 23.66 12.14
CA THR A 153 8.47 24.97 12.32
C THR A 153 7.09 25.02 11.66
N GLU A 154 6.98 24.53 10.43
CA GLU A 154 5.72 24.54 9.67
C GLU A 154 4.74 23.44 10.13
N LEU A 155 5.22 22.43 10.84
CA LEU A 155 4.37 21.42 11.48
C LEU A 155 3.67 21.91 12.77
N ASN A 156 4.12 23.01 13.36
CA ASN A 156 3.55 23.52 14.61
C ASN A 156 2.02 23.67 14.63
N PRO A 157 1.35 24.18 13.59
CA PRO A 157 -0.11 24.25 13.56
C PRO A 157 -0.78 22.87 13.60
N PHE A 158 -0.14 21.86 12.98
CA PHE A 158 -0.62 20.48 12.96
C PHE A 158 -0.39 19.79 14.30
N ILE A 159 0.77 19.97 14.92
CA ILE A 159 1.12 19.45 16.24
C ILE A 159 0.07 19.89 17.28
N LYS A 160 -0.40 21.13 17.22
CA LYS A 160 -1.39 21.67 18.14
C LYS A 160 -2.79 21.10 17.94
N LYS A 161 -3.14 20.61 16.77
CA LYS A 161 -4.50 20.21 16.40
C LYS A 161 -4.64 18.71 16.07
N ILE A 162 -3.55 18.01 15.84
CA ILE A 162 -3.54 16.62 15.44
C ILE A 162 -2.64 15.81 16.38
N GLU A 163 -3.26 15.01 17.21
CA GLU A 163 -2.62 14.21 18.25
C GLU A 163 -1.57 13.22 17.68
N THR A 164 -1.85 12.59 16.54
CA THR A 164 -0.90 11.67 15.89
C THR A 164 0.37 12.36 15.43
N VAL A 165 0.29 13.61 14.96
CA VAL A 165 1.45 14.42 14.60
C VAL A 165 2.24 14.82 15.84
N ALA A 166 1.54 15.18 16.91
CA ALA A 166 2.17 15.54 18.19
C ALA A 166 2.99 14.38 18.79
N ASN A 167 2.44 13.17 18.69
CA ASN A 167 3.05 11.97 19.27
C ASN A 167 4.19 11.39 18.42
N ASN A 168 4.23 11.68 17.09
CA ASN A 168 5.16 11.07 16.13
C ASN A 168 5.90 12.13 15.29
N GLN A 169 6.27 13.26 15.87
CA GLN A 169 6.83 14.41 15.15
C GLN A 169 8.04 14.05 14.28
N GLU A 170 8.96 13.25 14.82
CA GLU A 170 10.19 12.86 14.12
C GLU A 170 9.87 12.08 12.83
N GLU A 171 8.91 11.16 12.90
CA GLU A 171 8.49 10.37 11.74
C GLU A 171 7.84 11.25 10.67
N TYR A 172 6.97 12.20 11.06
CA TYR A 172 6.39 13.17 10.12
C TYR A 172 7.43 14.09 9.47
N ILE A 173 8.45 14.52 10.22
CA ILE A 173 9.55 15.32 9.70
C ILE A 173 10.38 14.50 8.70
N ASP A 174 10.73 13.26 9.06
CA ASP A 174 11.59 12.40 8.27
C ASP A 174 10.92 11.95 6.95
N LEU A 175 9.64 11.68 6.98
CA LEU A 175 8.87 11.23 5.83
C LEU A 175 8.32 12.39 4.97
N PHE A 176 8.28 13.64 5.51
CA PHE A 176 7.73 14.77 4.75
C PHE A 176 8.22 14.78 3.28
N PRO A 177 7.35 14.98 2.29
CA PRO A 177 5.94 15.40 2.36
C PRO A 177 4.92 14.24 2.49
N PHE A 178 5.36 13.00 2.68
CA PHE A 178 4.46 11.85 2.87
C PHE A 178 4.03 11.73 4.31
N THR A 179 2.76 11.36 4.55
CA THR A 179 2.31 10.99 5.89
C THR A 179 2.60 9.52 6.17
N PRO A 180 2.89 9.14 7.45
CA PRO A 180 3.06 7.73 7.82
C PRO A 180 1.87 6.86 7.41
N ASP A 181 0.64 7.35 7.65
CA ASP A 181 -0.60 6.64 7.35
C ASP A 181 -0.76 6.29 5.85
N LEU A 182 -0.31 7.18 4.95
CA LEU A 182 -0.30 6.89 3.51
C LEU A 182 0.54 5.65 3.19
N LEU A 183 1.74 5.58 3.78
CA LEU A 183 2.69 4.49 3.52
C LEU A 183 2.21 3.18 4.14
N ASP A 184 1.61 3.24 5.33
CA ASP A 184 1.06 2.08 6.01
C ASP A 184 -0.13 1.50 5.25
N LEU A 185 -1.09 2.36 4.87
CA LEU A 185 -2.28 1.92 4.14
C LEU A 185 -1.95 1.39 2.74
N PHE A 186 -0.97 1.99 2.05
CA PHE A 186 -0.51 1.47 0.76
C PHE A 186 -0.06 0.00 0.84
N HIS A 187 0.60 -0.36 1.93
CA HIS A 187 1.05 -1.74 2.16
C HIS A 187 -0.06 -2.72 2.50
N GLU A 188 -1.17 -2.23 3.06
CA GLU A 188 -2.27 -3.08 3.51
C GLU A 188 -3.28 -3.38 2.40
N LEU A 189 -3.29 -2.55 1.37
CA LEU A 189 -4.17 -2.75 0.22
C LEU A 189 -3.64 -3.84 -0.72
N PRO A 190 -4.49 -4.80 -1.15
CA PRO A 190 -4.08 -5.93 -1.97
C PRO A 190 -3.79 -5.56 -3.43
N TYR A 191 -4.02 -4.31 -3.82
CA TYR A 191 -3.94 -3.84 -5.21
C TYR A 191 -2.54 -3.47 -5.66
N PHE A 192 -1.57 -3.43 -4.75
CA PHE A 192 -0.23 -2.92 -5.04
C PHE A 192 0.84 -3.93 -4.65
N GLU A 193 1.84 -4.05 -5.53
CA GLU A 193 3.06 -4.74 -5.17
C GLU A 193 3.82 -3.95 -4.09
N LYS A 194 4.45 -4.65 -3.16
CA LYS A 194 5.20 -4.04 -2.05
C LYS A 194 6.30 -3.07 -2.50
N ARG A 195 6.84 -3.26 -3.71
CA ARG A 195 7.84 -2.37 -4.33
C ARG A 195 7.20 -1.11 -4.96
N GLY A 196 5.93 -1.16 -5.30
CA GLY A 196 5.20 -0.07 -5.95
C GLY A 196 5.18 1.22 -5.14
N ILE A 197 5.31 1.14 -3.81
CA ILE A 197 5.30 2.31 -2.93
C ILE A 197 6.50 3.26 -3.19
N ILE A 198 7.67 2.72 -3.52
CA ILE A 198 8.85 3.55 -3.83
C ILE A 198 8.64 4.29 -5.16
N GLN A 199 8.12 3.60 -6.18
CA GLN A 199 7.78 4.20 -7.47
C GLN A 199 6.67 5.23 -7.33
N PHE A 200 5.65 4.93 -6.52
CA PHE A 200 4.59 5.88 -6.18
C PHE A 200 5.16 7.13 -5.51
N ALA A 201 5.98 6.99 -4.48
CA ALA A 201 6.60 8.12 -3.81
C ALA A 201 7.43 8.99 -4.77
N GLN A 202 8.21 8.38 -5.65
CA GLN A 202 8.99 9.10 -6.66
C GLN A 202 8.09 9.84 -7.67
N SER A 203 6.97 9.24 -8.07
CA SER A 203 6.03 9.87 -9.01
C SER A 203 5.32 11.06 -8.38
N GLU A 204 4.87 10.93 -7.12
CA GLU A 204 4.19 12.01 -6.40
C GLU A 204 5.09 13.23 -6.15
N LEU A 205 6.38 13.02 -5.90
CA LEU A 205 7.31 14.12 -5.71
C LEU A 205 7.40 15.08 -6.92
N LYS A 206 7.14 14.59 -8.14
CA LYS A 206 7.07 15.46 -9.32
C LYS A 206 5.93 16.47 -9.25
N HIS A 207 4.88 16.16 -8.51
CA HIS A 207 3.70 16.99 -8.35
C HIS A 207 3.82 18.00 -7.19
N VAL A 208 4.81 17.81 -6.28
CA VAL A 208 4.98 18.70 -5.12
C VAL A 208 5.52 20.07 -5.50
N VAL A 209 6.30 20.17 -6.57
CA VAL A 209 7.00 21.40 -6.98
C VAL A 209 6.04 22.59 -7.22
N ALA A 210 4.80 22.29 -7.62
CA ALA A 210 3.78 23.31 -7.87
C ALA A 210 2.87 23.60 -6.66
N LYS A 211 3.16 23.01 -5.49
CA LYS A 211 2.32 23.13 -4.29
C LYS A 211 2.88 24.14 -3.31
N THR A 212 1.98 24.80 -2.60
CA THR A 212 2.35 25.71 -1.50
C THR A 212 2.81 24.92 -0.28
N PHE A 213 3.94 25.29 0.28
CA PHE A 213 4.51 24.68 1.48
C PHE A 213 3.77 25.17 2.75
N PRO A 214 3.45 24.29 3.75
CA PRO A 214 3.64 22.85 3.73
C PRO A 214 2.55 22.13 2.94
N TYR A 215 2.94 21.11 2.16
CA TYR A 215 2.02 20.24 1.44
C TYR A 215 2.25 18.79 1.84
N PHE A 216 1.18 18.05 2.15
CA PHE A 216 1.26 16.65 2.52
C PHE A 216 0.59 15.76 1.48
N PHE A 217 1.27 14.70 1.10
CA PHE A 217 0.66 13.57 0.42
C PHE A 217 0.02 12.69 1.48
N THR A 218 -1.29 12.63 1.47
CA THR A 218 -2.12 11.84 2.37
C THR A 218 -2.73 10.64 1.65
N PHE A 219 -3.33 9.72 2.36
CA PHE A 219 -3.77 8.44 1.80
C PHE A 219 -4.87 8.56 0.73
N ASP A 220 -5.55 9.69 0.60
CA ASP A 220 -6.47 9.99 -0.52
C ASP A 220 -5.76 9.92 -1.89
N ARG A 221 -4.42 10.08 -1.94
CA ARG A 221 -3.63 9.94 -3.16
C ARG A 221 -3.62 8.52 -3.72
N ILE A 222 -3.87 7.52 -2.87
CA ILE A 222 -4.03 6.13 -3.30
C ILE A 222 -5.22 6.00 -4.26
N TYR A 223 -6.32 6.72 -3.99
CA TYR A 223 -7.44 6.77 -4.94
C TYR A 223 -7.01 7.28 -6.32
N ASP A 224 -6.21 8.35 -6.38
CA ASP A 224 -5.76 8.89 -7.65
C ASP A 224 -4.87 7.89 -8.42
N LEU A 225 -4.04 7.13 -7.70
CA LEU A 225 -3.24 6.06 -8.29
C LEU A 225 -4.11 4.94 -8.88
N LEU A 226 -5.15 4.52 -8.16
CA LEU A 226 -6.10 3.50 -8.63
C LEU A 226 -6.92 4.01 -9.83
N ALA A 227 -7.44 5.22 -9.76
CA ALA A 227 -8.30 5.80 -10.76
C ALA A 227 -7.58 6.13 -12.08
N ASN A 228 -6.31 6.50 -12.01
CA ASN A 228 -5.53 6.90 -13.19
C ASN A 228 -4.84 5.73 -13.90
N ASN A 229 -4.72 4.57 -13.27
CA ASN A 229 -4.14 3.39 -13.89
C ASN A 229 -5.23 2.53 -14.55
N PRO A 230 -5.25 2.40 -15.90
CA PRO A 230 -6.26 1.61 -16.60
C PRO A 230 -6.32 0.14 -16.15
N ASN A 231 -5.17 -0.44 -15.78
CA ASN A 231 -5.11 -1.83 -15.31
C ASN A 231 -5.82 -2.00 -13.96
N ASN A 232 -5.70 -1.02 -13.08
CA ASN A 232 -6.33 -1.06 -11.77
C ASN A 232 -7.84 -0.82 -11.85
N ARG A 233 -8.33 -0.11 -12.87
CA ARG A 233 -9.76 0.12 -13.07
C ARG A 233 -10.57 -1.16 -13.33
N ASN A 234 -9.92 -2.20 -13.81
CA ASN A 234 -10.56 -3.50 -14.07
C ASN A 234 -10.58 -4.40 -12.81
N LEU A 235 -9.99 -3.95 -11.70
CA LEU A 235 -10.05 -4.67 -10.44
C LEU A 235 -11.45 -4.58 -9.84
N GLU A 236 -11.88 -5.69 -9.23
CA GLU A 236 -13.19 -5.77 -8.57
C GLU A 236 -13.38 -4.64 -7.55
N GLY A 237 -14.52 -3.99 -7.60
CA GLY A 237 -14.88 -2.85 -6.73
C GLY A 237 -14.25 -1.49 -7.13
N VAL A 238 -13.13 -1.46 -7.87
CA VAL A 238 -12.46 -0.19 -8.22
C VAL A 238 -13.21 0.57 -9.31
N TYR A 239 -13.77 -0.12 -10.29
CA TYR A 239 -14.51 0.51 -11.38
C TYR A 239 -15.73 1.30 -10.88
N ASP A 240 -16.58 0.66 -10.08
CA ASP A 240 -17.79 1.28 -9.54
C ASP A 240 -17.43 2.41 -8.58
N LEU A 241 -16.42 2.21 -7.75
CA LEU A 241 -15.89 3.24 -6.85
C LEU A 241 -15.46 4.50 -7.61
N VAL A 242 -14.69 4.36 -8.70
CA VAL A 242 -14.24 5.51 -9.51
C VAL A 242 -15.41 6.24 -10.16
N LYS A 243 -16.40 5.49 -10.68
CA LYS A 243 -17.61 6.05 -11.26
C LYS A 243 -18.38 6.89 -10.24
N VAL A 244 -18.61 6.34 -9.07
CA VAL A 244 -19.38 7.01 -8.00
C VAL A 244 -18.63 8.22 -7.46
N VAL A 245 -17.33 8.12 -7.20
CA VAL A 245 -16.53 9.28 -6.75
C VAL A 245 -16.58 10.43 -7.77
N ASN A 246 -16.63 10.15 -9.07
CA ASN A 246 -16.77 11.20 -10.07
C ASN A 246 -18.16 11.88 -10.00
N ILE A 247 -19.23 11.11 -9.80
CA ILE A 247 -20.59 11.67 -9.59
C ILE A 247 -20.60 12.56 -8.35
N VAL A 248 -20.05 12.09 -7.23
CA VAL A 248 -19.99 12.87 -5.98
C VAL A 248 -19.17 14.15 -6.16
N LYS A 249 -18.06 14.10 -6.87
CA LYS A 249 -17.24 15.29 -7.19
C LYS A 249 -18.03 16.33 -7.99
N GLU A 250 -18.81 15.92 -8.99
CA GLU A 250 -19.66 16.81 -9.76
C GLU A 250 -20.71 17.48 -8.87
N LYS A 251 -21.34 16.72 -7.96
CA LYS A 251 -22.29 17.24 -6.98
C LYS A 251 -21.64 18.23 -6.01
N ILE A 252 -20.42 17.95 -5.52
CA ILE A 252 -19.64 18.86 -4.69
C ILE A 252 -19.41 20.20 -5.42
N VAL A 253 -18.96 20.14 -6.67
CA VAL A 253 -18.69 21.36 -7.47
C VAL A 253 -19.97 22.18 -7.69
N ALA A 254 -21.10 21.51 -7.90
CA ALA A 254 -22.38 22.18 -8.15
C ALA A 254 -23.00 22.81 -6.90
N ASN A 255 -22.82 22.20 -5.71
CA ASN A 255 -23.63 22.52 -4.54
C ASN A 255 -22.83 23.05 -3.34
N LEU A 256 -21.50 22.86 -3.28
CA LEU A 256 -20.68 23.38 -2.20
C LEU A 256 -19.97 24.68 -2.58
N GLU A 257 -19.72 25.53 -1.59
CA GLU A 257 -18.83 26.68 -1.75
C GLU A 257 -17.41 26.23 -2.06
N ARG A 258 -16.73 26.91 -2.99
CA ARG A 258 -15.39 26.57 -3.48
C ARG A 258 -14.33 26.38 -2.37
N LYS A 259 -14.49 27.11 -1.25
CA LYS A 259 -13.58 27.00 -0.09
C LYS A 259 -13.57 25.62 0.60
N TYR A 260 -14.59 24.78 0.34
CA TYR A 260 -14.69 23.43 0.90
C TYR A 260 -14.29 22.33 -0.09
N HIS A 261 -14.11 22.66 -1.39
CA HIS A 261 -13.92 21.65 -2.42
C HIS A 261 -12.70 20.77 -2.17
N ASP A 262 -11.54 21.36 -1.86
CA ASP A 262 -10.29 20.61 -1.68
C ASP A 262 -10.39 19.63 -0.52
N ASP A 263 -10.93 20.08 0.62
CA ASP A 263 -11.12 19.21 1.79
C ASP A 263 -12.18 18.14 1.51
N ALA A 264 -13.29 18.51 0.85
CA ALA A 264 -14.33 17.57 0.47
C ALA A 264 -13.82 16.48 -0.48
N PHE A 265 -12.99 16.86 -1.49
CA PHE A 265 -12.38 15.90 -2.40
C PHE A 265 -11.41 14.95 -1.69
N LYS A 266 -10.61 15.47 -0.75
CA LYS A 266 -9.73 14.62 0.08
C LYS A 266 -10.54 13.62 0.90
N ILE A 267 -11.59 14.09 1.56
CA ILE A 267 -12.45 13.24 2.42
C ILE A 267 -13.11 12.14 1.58
N ILE A 268 -13.72 12.47 0.44
CA ILE A 268 -14.40 11.48 -0.40
C ILE A 268 -13.42 10.45 -0.97
N LYS A 269 -12.28 10.88 -1.47
CA LYS A 269 -11.23 9.96 -1.93
C LYS A 269 -10.70 9.09 -0.80
N GLY A 270 -10.49 9.67 0.38
CA GLY A 270 -10.05 8.95 1.56
C GLY A 270 -11.06 7.88 1.98
N LEU A 271 -12.34 8.22 2.08
CA LEU A 271 -13.41 7.26 2.39
C LEU A 271 -13.56 6.18 1.31
N ALA A 272 -13.37 6.55 0.04
CA ALA A 272 -13.34 5.59 -1.05
C ALA A 272 -12.19 4.58 -0.93
N VAL A 273 -11.00 5.03 -0.52
CA VAL A 273 -9.88 4.12 -0.22
C VAL A 273 -10.17 3.23 0.98
N TYR A 274 -10.80 3.77 2.02
CA TYR A 274 -11.23 3.00 3.18
C TYR A 274 -12.21 1.88 2.82
N SER A 275 -13.15 2.11 1.88
CA SER A 275 -14.08 1.07 1.44
C SER A 275 -13.43 -0.11 0.71
N LEU A 276 -12.21 0.08 0.21
CA LEU A 276 -11.40 -0.97 -0.42
C LEU A 276 -10.50 -1.71 0.58
N TRP A 277 -10.39 -1.22 1.79
CA TRP A 277 -9.53 -1.78 2.82
C TRP A 277 -10.36 -2.65 3.77
N SER A 278 -9.97 -3.92 3.96
CA SER A 278 -10.71 -4.88 4.79
C SER A 278 -10.92 -4.41 6.24
N ASN A 279 -9.93 -3.68 6.79
CA ASN A 279 -10.04 -3.11 8.14
C ASN A 279 -10.84 -1.79 8.17
N GLY A 280 -11.18 -1.24 7.02
CA GLY A 280 -11.95 0.01 6.85
C GLY A 280 -13.43 -0.22 6.57
N GLU A 281 -13.94 -1.44 6.67
CA GLU A 281 -15.34 -1.80 6.38
C GLU A 281 -16.34 -0.98 7.18
N ASN A 282 -16.00 -0.56 8.38
CA ASN A 282 -16.85 0.27 9.25
C ASN A 282 -16.77 1.77 8.91
N GLY A 283 -15.92 2.15 7.94
CA GLY A 283 -15.66 3.56 7.63
C GLY A 283 -14.65 4.21 8.57
N ALA A 284 -14.71 5.54 8.66
CA ALA A 284 -13.80 6.33 9.49
C ALA A 284 -14.54 7.41 10.25
N THR A 285 -14.08 7.73 11.45
CA THR A 285 -14.59 8.87 12.24
C THR A 285 -14.09 10.21 11.68
N ALA A 286 -14.78 11.30 12.03
CA ALA A 286 -14.31 12.65 11.69
C ALA A 286 -12.92 12.94 12.24
N LYS A 287 -12.59 12.41 13.43
CA LYS A 287 -11.28 12.58 14.06
C LYS A 287 -10.20 11.86 13.26
N GLU A 288 -10.43 10.61 12.86
CA GLU A 288 -9.48 9.85 12.03
C GLU A 288 -9.25 10.50 10.68
N LEU A 289 -10.31 10.92 10.00
CA LEU A 289 -10.20 11.62 8.71
C LEU A 289 -9.41 12.92 8.83
N ALA A 290 -9.69 13.74 9.87
CA ALA A 290 -8.95 14.97 10.11
C ALA A 290 -7.46 14.72 10.31
N GLN A 291 -7.12 13.71 11.11
CA GLN A 291 -5.73 13.35 11.43
C GLN A 291 -5.00 12.80 10.21
N LYS A 292 -5.55 11.76 9.58
CA LYS A 292 -4.88 11.03 8.50
C LYS A 292 -4.84 11.80 7.17
N LEU A 293 -5.82 12.70 6.94
CA LEU A 293 -5.85 13.57 5.75
C LEU A 293 -5.18 14.93 6.00
N MET A 294 -4.64 15.17 7.19
CA MET A 294 -4.01 16.43 7.58
C MET A 294 -4.92 17.65 7.31
N ILE A 295 -6.22 17.52 7.63
CA ILE A 295 -7.20 18.58 7.42
C ILE A 295 -7.24 19.47 8.65
N ILE A 296 -6.59 20.62 8.56
CA ILE A 296 -6.68 21.70 9.53
C ILE A 296 -6.92 23.02 8.81
N HIS A 297 -7.54 23.96 9.49
CA HIS A 297 -7.60 25.33 9.02
C HIS A 297 -6.93 26.23 10.07
N PRO A 298 -5.88 26.98 9.71
CA PRO A 298 -5.09 27.76 10.67
C PRO A 298 -5.91 28.78 11.47
N ASN A 299 -6.94 29.33 10.85
CA ASN A 299 -7.80 30.37 11.42
C ASN A 299 -9.06 29.83 12.12
N ASP A 300 -9.32 28.49 12.06
CA ASP A 300 -10.46 27.92 12.75
C ASP A 300 -10.19 27.82 14.25
N THR A 301 -11.09 28.33 15.05
CA THR A 301 -11.11 28.15 16.50
C THR A 301 -11.57 26.76 16.90
N PHE A 302 -12.17 26.03 15.97
CA PHE A 302 -12.72 24.68 16.19
C PHE A 302 -11.65 23.61 16.03
N GLU A 303 -11.91 22.48 16.68
CA GLU A 303 -11.17 21.25 16.51
C GLU A 303 -11.25 20.75 15.05
N ALA A 304 -10.19 20.15 14.54
CA ALA A 304 -10.11 19.68 13.16
C ALA A 304 -11.24 18.71 12.78
N HIS A 305 -11.66 17.85 13.70
CA HIS A 305 -12.74 16.89 13.48
C HIS A 305 -14.11 17.54 13.30
N VAL A 306 -14.37 18.68 13.96
CA VAL A 306 -15.63 19.42 13.78
C VAL A 306 -15.76 19.94 12.35
N ARG A 307 -14.64 20.44 11.79
CA ARG A 307 -14.62 20.88 10.38
C ARG A 307 -14.89 19.70 9.43
N VAL A 308 -14.26 18.56 9.65
CA VAL A 308 -14.49 17.37 8.82
C VAL A 308 -15.94 16.92 8.89
N ALA A 309 -16.53 16.84 10.10
CA ALA A 309 -17.95 16.48 10.26
C ALA A 309 -18.88 17.44 9.52
N GLN A 310 -18.62 18.76 9.59
CA GLN A 310 -19.39 19.77 8.84
C GLN A 310 -19.28 19.59 7.32
N ILE A 311 -18.07 19.27 6.81
CA ILE A 311 -17.87 19.07 5.38
C ILE A 311 -18.57 17.78 4.92
N VAL A 312 -18.44 16.69 5.67
CA VAL A 312 -19.15 15.43 5.37
C VAL A 312 -20.66 15.66 5.34
N LYS A 313 -21.23 16.39 6.32
CA LYS A 313 -22.64 16.74 6.30
C LYS A 313 -23.02 17.50 5.01
N LYS A 314 -22.26 18.53 4.63
CA LYS A 314 -22.51 19.30 3.40
C LYS A 314 -22.41 18.42 2.14
N VAL A 315 -21.51 17.45 2.10
CA VAL A 315 -21.41 16.51 0.97
C VAL A 315 -22.60 15.57 0.95
N ARG A 316 -23.06 15.08 2.10
CA ARG A 316 -24.28 14.28 2.21
C ARG A 316 -25.50 15.05 1.72
N ASP A 317 -25.68 16.28 2.19
CA ASP A 317 -26.76 17.17 1.75
C ASP A 317 -26.70 17.37 0.21
N ALA A 318 -25.50 17.58 -0.36
CA ALA A 318 -25.31 17.77 -1.80
C ALA A 318 -25.56 16.51 -2.64
N THR A 319 -25.49 15.34 -2.03
CA THR A 319 -25.73 14.04 -2.68
C THR A 319 -27.07 13.41 -2.29
N ASP A 320 -27.94 14.15 -1.60
CA ASP A 320 -29.23 13.66 -1.11
C ASP A 320 -29.08 12.36 -0.27
N GLY A 321 -28.01 12.25 0.52
CA GLY A 321 -27.67 11.07 1.32
C GLY A 321 -27.16 9.86 0.55
N PHE A 322 -27.06 9.95 -0.79
CA PHE A 322 -26.48 8.87 -1.59
C PHE A 322 -24.97 8.77 -1.36
N TYR A 323 -24.47 7.54 -1.38
CA TYR A 323 -23.03 7.18 -1.35
C TYR A 323 -22.29 7.41 -0.04
N LEU A 324 -22.83 8.18 0.91
CA LEU A 324 -22.22 8.42 2.22
C LEU A 324 -23.19 8.02 3.34
N LYS A 325 -22.88 6.93 4.01
CA LYS A 325 -23.63 6.46 5.18
C LYS A 325 -22.96 6.92 6.48
N VAL A 326 -23.78 7.19 7.49
CA VAL A 326 -23.31 7.37 8.88
C VAL A 326 -23.72 6.13 9.66
N VAL A 327 -22.72 5.48 10.24
CA VAL A 327 -22.92 4.31 11.12
C VAL A 327 -22.57 4.76 12.53
N LYS A 328 -23.56 4.72 13.43
CA LYS A 328 -23.32 5.01 14.85
C LYS A 328 -22.77 3.78 15.53
N ASP A 329 -21.72 3.95 16.28
CA ASP A 329 -21.20 2.93 17.15
C ASP A 329 -21.83 3.07 18.55
N ASP A 330 -22.72 2.15 18.90
CA ASP A 330 -23.43 2.13 20.17
C ASP A 330 -22.51 2.00 21.39
N GLN A 331 -21.28 1.50 21.21
CA GLN A 331 -20.33 1.31 22.30
C GLN A 331 -19.53 2.59 22.60
N THR A 332 -19.10 3.30 21.55
CA THR A 332 -18.26 4.50 21.68
C THR A 332 -19.05 5.79 21.53
N GLY A 333 -20.26 5.74 20.98
CA GLY A 333 -21.08 6.89 20.65
C GLY A 333 -20.54 7.74 19.49
N ASN A 334 -19.55 7.23 18.75
CA ASN A 334 -18.96 7.93 17.61
C ASN A 334 -19.73 7.65 16.33
N ASP A 335 -19.77 8.67 15.46
CA ASP A 335 -20.26 8.53 14.09
C ASP A 335 -19.12 8.11 13.18
N TYR A 336 -19.33 7.01 12.46
CA TYR A 336 -18.44 6.52 11.40
C TYR A 336 -19.03 6.87 10.04
N PHE A 337 -18.23 7.50 9.20
CA PHE A 337 -18.58 7.81 7.82
C PHE A 337 -18.10 6.71 6.90
N LYS A 338 -19.04 6.14 6.14
CA LYS A 338 -18.76 5.05 5.21
C LYS A 338 -19.11 5.44 3.79
N PHE A 339 -18.20 5.20 2.86
CA PHE A 339 -18.48 5.34 1.43
C PHE A 339 -19.07 4.04 0.89
N ASP A 340 -20.25 4.13 0.30
CA ASP A 340 -20.95 2.98 -0.30
C ASP A 340 -21.18 3.26 -1.78
N PRO A 341 -20.48 2.55 -2.70
CA PRO A 341 -20.63 2.74 -4.13
C PRO A 341 -21.90 2.08 -4.72
N ALA A 342 -22.71 1.38 -3.92
CA ALA A 342 -23.94 0.78 -4.40
C ALA A 342 -24.93 1.85 -4.89
N ILE A 343 -25.58 1.62 -6.03
CA ILE A 343 -26.51 2.57 -6.66
C ILE A 343 -27.74 2.84 -5.77
N ASP A 344 -28.13 1.88 -4.94
CA ASP A 344 -29.26 1.97 -4.00
C ASP A 344 -28.85 2.47 -2.60
N GLY A 345 -27.65 3.04 -2.49
CA GLY A 345 -27.00 3.37 -1.23
C GLY A 345 -27.49 4.66 -0.55
N GLN A 346 -28.72 5.12 -0.79
CA GLN A 346 -29.29 6.22 -0.02
C GLN A 346 -29.48 5.78 1.43
N ASP A 347 -28.98 6.60 2.38
CA ASP A 347 -29.16 6.36 3.79
C ASP A 347 -30.68 6.45 4.13
N PRO A 348 -31.28 5.39 4.69
CA PRO A 348 -32.72 5.40 5.01
C PRO A 348 -33.12 6.53 5.94
N GLU A 349 -32.30 6.90 6.93
CA GLU A 349 -32.59 7.99 7.86
C GLU A 349 -32.62 9.35 7.12
N GLU A 350 -31.65 9.56 6.21
CA GLU A 350 -31.59 10.82 5.46
C GLU A 350 -32.70 10.92 4.40
N ARG A 351 -33.13 9.81 3.85
CA ARG A 351 -34.32 9.76 2.99
C ARG A 351 -35.57 10.20 3.75
N ILE A 352 -35.73 9.67 4.97
CA ILE A 352 -36.84 10.05 5.85
C ILE A 352 -36.77 11.55 6.19
N ASP A 353 -35.59 12.05 6.59
CA ASP A 353 -35.40 13.47 6.93
C ASP A 353 -35.65 14.38 5.73
N ASN A 354 -35.22 14.00 4.53
CA ASN A 354 -35.46 14.74 3.30
C ASN A 354 -36.96 14.74 2.92
N GLU A 355 -37.65 13.61 3.08
CA GLU A 355 -39.09 13.53 2.88
C GLU A 355 -39.84 14.36 3.92
N ILE A 356 -39.44 14.30 5.22
CA ILE A 356 -40.03 15.15 6.28
C ILE A 356 -39.82 16.62 5.97
N ASN A 357 -38.62 17.04 5.55
CA ASN A 357 -38.32 18.42 5.21
C ASN A 357 -39.10 18.88 3.97
N ALA A 358 -39.26 18.01 2.98
CA ALA A 358 -40.03 18.29 1.77
C ALA A 358 -41.56 18.43 2.08
N VAL A 359 -42.06 17.64 3.03
CA VAL A 359 -43.45 17.75 3.54
C VAL A 359 -43.59 18.96 4.45
N GLY A 360 -42.59 19.20 5.34
CA GLY A 360 -42.62 20.34 6.27
C GLY A 360 -42.59 21.73 5.61
N GLY A 361 -42.09 21.82 4.36
CA GLY A 361 -42.10 23.07 3.56
C GLY A 361 -43.29 23.24 2.62
N ASN A 362 -44.23 22.28 2.58
CA ASN A 362 -45.34 22.28 1.61
C ASN A 362 -46.65 21.91 2.28
N GLU A 363 -47.51 22.93 2.50
CA GLU A 363 -48.82 22.79 3.17
C GLU A 363 -49.72 21.76 2.47
N ASP A 364 -49.72 21.70 1.14
CA ASP A 364 -50.55 20.76 0.37
C ASP A 364 -50.12 19.29 0.64
N LYS A 365 -48.83 19.03 0.77
CA LYS A 365 -48.31 17.69 1.11
C LYS A 365 -48.55 17.31 2.57
N GLN A 366 -48.61 18.29 3.48
CA GLN A 366 -48.95 18.03 4.88
C GLN A 366 -50.41 17.60 5.02
N GLU A 367 -51.34 18.24 4.27
CA GLU A 367 -52.75 17.86 4.22
C GLU A 367 -52.92 16.45 3.64
N ASP A 368 -52.19 16.08 2.58
CA ASP A 368 -52.27 14.76 1.97
C ASP A 368 -51.81 13.65 2.94
N VAL A 369 -50.70 13.85 3.66
CA VAL A 369 -50.18 12.88 4.65
C VAL A 369 -51.15 12.71 5.83
N VAL A 370 -51.75 13.81 6.32
CA VAL A 370 -52.74 13.74 7.40
C VAL A 370 -54.02 13.05 6.90
N PHE A 371 -54.41 13.29 5.65
CA PHE A 371 -55.61 12.70 5.06
C PHE A 371 -55.48 11.20 4.81
N ASP A 372 -54.27 10.75 4.41
CA ASP A 372 -54.00 9.32 4.21
C ASP A 372 -53.92 8.56 5.55
N GLN A 373 -53.35 9.17 6.59
CA GLN A 373 -53.37 8.59 7.94
C GLN A 373 -54.75 8.48 8.55
N LEU A 374 -55.64 9.45 8.24
CA LEU A 374 -57.02 9.41 8.68
C LEU A 374 -57.89 8.39 7.94
N LYS A 375 -57.46 7.93 6.77
CA LYS A 375 -58.14 6.85 6.04
C LYS A 375 -57.78 5.43 6.54
N GLU A 376 -56.69 5.30 7.27
CA GLU A 376 -56.26 4.02 7.87
C GLU A 376 -56.81 3.77 9.28
N ILE A 377 -57.50 4.75 9.87
CA ILE A 377 -58.25 4.66 11.12
C ILE A 377 -59.72 4.42 10.81
#